data_b8a7e28bfcb0f1d71fd507c24a700a44
#
_entry.id   b8a7e28bfcb0f1d71fd507c24a700a44
#
_cell.length_a   1.000
_cell.length_b   1.000
_cell.length_c   1.000
_cell.angle_alpha   90.00
_cell.angle_beta   90.00
_cell.angle_gamma   90.00
#
_symmetry.space_group_name_H-M   'P 1'
#
loop_
_entity.id
_entity.type
_entity.pdbx_description
1 polymer ?
#
loop_
_entity_poly.entity_id
_entity_poly.type
_entity_poly.pdbx_seq_one_letter_code
_entity_poly.pdbx_strand_id
1 'polypeptide(L)'
;PDGGDGGDGGSVFLKAVNNINTLSKFRYQRSFEAEHGKTGGSQNKTGANGKDLYIEVPCGTVIIDLDSETQIVDLTSEGEEQCICLGGEGGLGNLKFKSSTNRSPTKTTEGKLGLTKNLKLELRLLADVGLLGKPNAGKSSLVEAVSSAKPKIADYEFTTLYPSLGVVDYSPLSSFVISDIPGLISGASKGVGLGIQFL
;
A
#
# COMPACT_ATOMS: atom_id res chain seq x y z
N PRO A 1 -40.55 20.82 -5.39
CA PRO A 1 -39.41 19.88 -5.28
C PRO A 1 -38.15 20.66 -4.96
N ASP A 2 -37.52 20.29 -3.87
CA ASP A 2 -36.39 20.96 -3.25
C ASP A 2 -35.35 19.96 -2.74
N GLY A 3 -35.26 18.81 -3.42
CA GLY A 3 -34.28 17.78 -3.11
C GLY A 3 -32.86 18.24 -3.45
N GLY A 4 -31.97 18.13 -2.47
CA GLY A 4 -30.55 18.40 -2.62
C GLY A 4 -29.81 17.23 -3.31
N ASP A 5 -28.56 17.48 -3.67
CA ASP A 5 -27.69 16.50 -4.31
C ASP A 5 -27.25 15.43 -3.30
N GLY A 6 -26.92 14.23 -3.76
CA GLY A 6 -26.21 13.24 -2.97
C GLY A 6 -24.78 13.67 -2.72
N GLY A 7 -24.18 13.19 -1.61
CA GLY A 7 -22.76 13.34 -1.36
C GLY A 7 -21.92 12.36 -2.20
N ASP A 8 -20.68 12.72 -2.48
CA ASP A 8 -19.72 11.84 -3.16
C ASP A 8 -19.22 10.76 -2.20
N GLY A 9 -18.85 9.61 -2.72
CA GLY A 9 -18.15 8.57 -1.96
C GLY A 9 -16.70 8.95 -1.70
N GLY A 10 -16.13 8.43 -0.60
CA GLY A 10 -14.71 8.58 -0.30
C GLY A 10 -13.83 7.79 -1.27
N SER A 11 -12.61 8.25 -1.45
CA SER A 11 -11.56 7.58 -2.24
C SER A 11 -10.69 6.70 -1.35
N VAL A 12 -9.97 5.74 -1.95
CA VAL A 12 -9.05 4.85 -1.25
C VAL A 12 -7.61 5.21 -1.61
N PHE A 13 -6.81 5.45 -0.59
CA PHE A 13 -5.40 5.78 -0.70
C PHE A 13 -4.55 4.71 -0.01
N LEU A 14 -3.38 4.41 -0.58
CA LEU A 14 -2.30 3.71 0.09
C LEU A 14 -1.27 4.74 0.54
N LYS A 15 -0.80 4.58 1.79
CA LYS A 15 0.17 5.49 2.42
C LYS A 15 1.34 4.70 2.99
N ALA A 16 2.56 5.08 2.60
CA ALA A 16 3.78 4.50 3.13
C ALA A 16 4.08 5.00 4.54
N VAL A 17 4.41 4.08 5.43
CA VAL A 17 4.79 4.39 6.82
C VAL A 17 5.97 3.52 7.26
N ASN A 18 6.85 4.08 8.11
CA ASN A 18 8.04 3.39 8.60
C ASN A 18 7.79 2.50 9.83
N ASN A 19 6.66 2.68 10.52
CA ASN A 19 6.35 1.92 11.73
C ASN A 19 5.78 0.52 11.46
N ILE A 20 5.59 0.16 10.19
CA ILE A 20 5.08 -1.14 9.75
C ILE A 20 6.13 -1.78 8.84
N ASN A 21 6.56 -3.02 9.17
CA ASN A 21 7.59 -3.74 8.42
C ASN A 21 7.06 -5.00 7.72
N THR A 22 5.76 -5.25 7.77
CA THR A 22 5.16 -6.44 7.18
C THR A 22 3.80 -6.16 6.55
N LEU A 23 3.42 -6.96 5.55
CA LEU A 23 2.09 -6.96 4.95
C LEU A 23 1.14 -7.99 5.61
N SER A 24 1.44 -8.45 6.83
CA SER A 24 0.70 -9.55 7.48
C SER A 24 -0.78 -9.24 7.70
N LYS A 25 -1.13 -7.98 7.97
CA LYS A 25 -2.55 -7.57 8.15
C LYS A 25 -3.42 -7.88 6.95
N PHE A 26 -2.85 -7.85 5.72
CA PHE A 26 -3.58 -8.09 4.47
C PHE A 26 -3.92 -9.57 4.23
N ARG A 27 -3.37 -10.49 5.04
CA ARG A 27 -3.78 -11.91 5.02
C ARG A 27 -5.16 -12.10 5.64
N TYR A 28 -5.49 -11.29 6.63
CA TYR A 28 -6.75 -11.37 7.39
C TYR A 28 -7.80 -10.42 6.83
N GLN A 29 -7.43 -9.20 6.50
CA GLN A 29 -8.31 -8.21 5.91
C GLN A 29 -7.93 -8.00 4.44
N ARG A 30 -8.75 -8.52 3.53
CA ARG A 30 -8.49 -8.50 2.08
C ARG A 30 -9.37 -7.50 1.33
N SER A 31 -10.41 -6.99 1.96
CA SER A 31 -11.32 -6.02 1.36
C SER A 31 -11.31 -4.74 2.17
N PHE A 32 -11.23 -3.64 1.46
CA PHE A 32 -11.20 -2.29 2.01
C PHE A 32 -12.17 -1.43 1.22
N GLU A 33 -12.97 -0.66 1.91
CA GLU A 33 -13.99 0.19 1.33
C GLU A 33 -14.01 1.54 2.04
N ALA A 34 -14.01 2.64 1.27
CA ALA A 34 -14.17 3.97 1.80
C ALA A 34 -15.65 4.24 2.14
N GLU A 35 -15.92 5.27 2.90
CA GLU A 35 -17.27 5.64 3.32
C GLU A 35 -18.11 6.08 2.14
N HIS A 36 -19.36 5.59 2.06
CA HIS A 36 -20.30 6.05 1.04
C HIS A 36 -20.78 7.47 1.31
N GLY A 37 -21.04 8.21 0.24
CA GLY A 37 -21.74 9.48 0.33
C GLY A 37 -23.18 9.29 0.82
N LYS A 38 -23.69 10.26 1.54
CA LYS A 38 -25.07 10.24 2.07
C LYS A 38 -26.06 10.80 1.04
N THR A 39 -27.27 10.29 1.09
CA THR A 39 -28.37 10.79 0.25
C THR A 39 -28.69 12.25 0.59
N GLY A 40 -28.96 13.04 -0.45
CA GLY A 40 -29.48 14.39 -0.28
C GLY A 40 -30.86 14.40 0.37
N GLY A 41 -31.17 15.49 1.06
CA GLY A 41 -32.44 15.69 1.76
C GLY A 41 -33.33 16.75 1.10
N SER A 42 -34.52 16.95 1.67
CA SER A 42 -35.40 18.03 1.31
C SER A 42 -34.80 19.40 1.74
N GLN A 43 -35.40 20.49 1.29
CA GLN A 43 -34.94 21.86 1.53
C GLN A 43 -33.52 22.12 1.01
N ASN A 44 -33.20 21.56 -0.16
CA ASN A 44 -31.88 21.69 -0.82
C ASN A 44 -30.69 21.26 0.05
N LYS A 45 -30.90 20.31 0.96
CA LYS A 45 -29.81 19.78 1.79
C LYS A 45 -29.02 18.75 1.00
N THR A 46 -27.77 19.08 0.66
CA THR A 46 -26.82 18.16 0.04
C THR A 46 -26.41 17.08 1.04
N GLY A 47 -26.31 15.84 0.60
CA GLY A 47 -25.77 14.74 1.39
C GLY A 47 -24.30 14.97 1.74
N ALA A 48 -23.88 14.50 2.90
CA ALA A 48 -22.48 14.57 3.27
C ALA A 48 -21.64 13.61 2.41
N ASN A 49 -20.46 14.05 2.02
CA ASN A 49 -19.48 13.18 1.33
C ASN A 49 -18.96 12.11 2.28
N GLY A 50 -18.67 10.95 1.74
CA GLY A 50 -17.96 9.87 2.44
C GLY A 50 -16.52 10.29 2.72
N LYS A 51 -15.96 9.76 3.80
CA LYS A 51 -14.56 10.00 4.16
C LYS A 51 -13.66 9.10 3.32
N ASP A 52 -12.52 9.66 2.94
CA ASP A 52 -11.45 8.90 2.32
C ASP A 52 -10.87 7.87 3.28
N LEU A 53 -10.46 6.73 2.71
CA LEU A 53 -9.80 5.66 3.45
C LEU A 53 -8.31 5.64 3.13
N TYR A 54 -7.48 5.78 4.16
CA TYR A 54 -6.05 5.64 4.07
C TYR A 54 -5.63 4.26 4.61
N ILE A 55 -5.00 3.47 3.77
CA ILE A 55 -4.50 2.14 4.10
C ILE A 55 -2.98 2.24 4.23
N GLU A 56 -2.49 2.06 5.44
CA GLU A 56 -1.06 2.10 5.72
C GLU A 56 -0.37 0.83 5.24
N VAL A 57 0.75 1.02 4.53
CA VAL A 57 1.64 -0.03 4.04
C VAL A 57 3.10 0.31 4.41
N PRO A 58 3.99 -0.69 4.52
CA PRO A 58 5.41 -0.45 4.74
C PRO A 58 6.03 0.35 3.58
N CYS A 59 7.07 1.15 3.87
CA CYS A 59 7.94 1.68 2.81
C CYS A 59 8.57 0.55 2.01
N GLY A 60 8.76 0.74 0.70
CA GLY A 60 9.21 -0.28 -0.25
C GLY A 60 8.10 -1.24 -0.70
N THR A 61 6.82 -0.85 -0.54
CA THR A 61 5.70 -1.62 -1.06
C THR A 61 5.41 -1.26 -2.51
N VAL A 62 5.52 -2.24 -3.40
CA VAL A 62 5.09 -2.16 -4.80
C VAL A 62 3.64 -2.56 -4.92
N ILE A 63 2.86 -1.74 -5.61
CA ILE A 63 1.45 -1.97 -5.86
C ILE A 63 1.26 -2.35 -7.33
N ILE A 64 0.67 -3.52 -7.56
CA ILE A 64 0.40 -4.07 -8.87
C ILE A 64 -1.10 -4.24 -9.03
N ASP A 65 -1.65 -3.73 -10.12
CA ASP A 65 -3.03 -3.97 -10.52
C ASP A 65 -3.13 -5.37 -11.15
N LEU A 66 -3.94 -6.25 -10.56
CA LEU A 66 -4.08 -7.62 -11.05
C LEU A 66 -4.89 -7.73 -12.32
N ASP A 67 -5.75 -6.75 -12.62
CA ASP A 67 -6.61 -6.80 -13.79
C ASP A 67 -5.85 -6.37 -15.05
N SER A 68 -4.91 -5.43 -14.92
CA SER A 68 -4.06 -4.95 -16.01
C SER A 68 -2.63 -5.54 -15.99
N GLU A 69 -2.27 -6.26 -14.95
CA GLU A 69 -0.91 -6.79 -14.69
C GLU A 69 0.18 -5.69 -14.72
N THR A 70 -0.20 -4.45 -14.42
CA THR A 70 0.72 -3.32 -14.46
C THR A 70 1.08 -2.84 -13.05
N GLN A 71 2.32 -2.43 -12.87
CA GLN A 71 2.74 -1.73 -11.66
C GLN A 71 2.13 -0.34 -11.63
N ILE A 72 1.38 -0.02 -10.57
CA ILE A 72 0.77 1.31 -10.38
C ILE A 72 1.81 2.27 -9.79
N VAL A 73 2.47 1.85 -8.70
CA VAL A 73 3.42 2.69 -7.96
C VAL A 73 4.34 1.83 -7.10
N ASP A 74 5.49 2.38 -6.76
CA ASP A 74 6.42 1.88 -5.74
C ASP A 74 6.49 2.95 -4.64
N LEU A 75 6.00 2.63 -3.45
CA LEU A 75 5.96 3.54 -2.31
C LEU A 75 7.24 3.37 -1.49
N THR A 76 8.25 4.17 -1.79
CA THR A 76 9.59 4.04 -1.21
C THR A 76 9.82 4.92 0.01
N SER A 77 9.15 6.08 0.07
CA SER A 77 9.40 7.12 1.07
C SER A 77 8.27 7.22 2.09
N GLU A 78 8.63 7.50 3.34
CA GLU A 78 7.63 7.74 4.39
C GLU A 78 6.72 8.91 4.06
N GLY A 79 5.42 8.73 4.27
CA GLY A 79 4.39 9.72 3.99
C GLY A 79 3.99 9.80 2.52
N GLU A 80 4.60 9.03 1.64
CA GLU A 80 4.18 8.94 0.24
C GLU A 80 2.79 8.31 0.15
N GLU A 81 1.90 8.98 -0.61
CA GLU A 81 0.49 8.59 -0.74
C GLU A 81 0.12 8.43 -2.20
N GLN A 82 -0.63 7.38 -2.51
CA GLN A 82 -1.17 7.14 -3.85
C GLN A 82 -2.66 6.89 -3.78
N CYS A 83 -3.44 7.66 -4.54
CA CYS A 83 -4.85 7.36 -4.77
C CYS A 83 -4.97 6.13 -5.68
N ILE A 84 -5.65 5.11 -5.19
CA ILE A 84 -5.82 3.84 -5.91
C ILE A 84 -7.19 3.77 -6.57
N CYS A 85 -8.23 4.11 -5.82
CA CYS A 85 -9.61 4.09 -6.30
C CYS A 85 -10.29 5.41 -5.96
N LEU A 86 -10.86 6.05 -6.97
CA LEU A 86 -11.69 7.23 -6.78
C LEU A 86 -13.07 6.82 -6.31
N GLY A 87 -13.62 7.60 -5.38
CA GLY A 87 -15.00 7.50 -4.94
C GLY A 87 -15.99 7.77 -6.07
N GLY A 88 -17.22 7.32 -5.89
CA GLY A 88 -18.29 7.61 -6.82
C GLY A 88 -18.82 9.04 -6.65
N GLU A 89 -19.38 9.60 -7.70
CA GLU A 89 -20.02 10.91 -7.68
C GLU A 89 -21.46 10.81 -7.17
N GLY A 90 -21.87 11.72 -6.33
CA GLY A 90 -23.26 11.85 -5.89
C GLY A 90 -24.21 12.17 -7.01
N GLY A 91 -25.44 11.67 -6.91
CA GLY A 91 -26.50 12.01 -7.87
C GLY A 91 -27.01 13.44 -7.66
N LEU A 92 -27.49 14.06 -8.73
CA LEU A 92 -28.07 15.40 -8.69
C LEU A 92 -29.52 15.36 -8.22
N GLY A 93 -29.85 16.21 -7.26
CA GLY A 93 -31.21 16.43 -6.77
C GLY A 93 -32.10 17.14 -7.81
N ASN A 94 -33.40 17.00 -7.65
CA ASN A 94 -34.38 17.55 -8.61
C ASN A 94 -34.31 19.08 -8.73
N LEU A 95 -33.81 19.78 -7.73
CA LEU A 95 -33.65 21.23 -7.77
C LEU A 95 -32.74 21.69 -8.92
N LYS A 96 -31.72 20.91 -9.25
CA LYS A 96 -30.78 21.20 -10.36
C LYS A 96 -31.43 21.21 -11.75
N PHE A 97 -32.59 20.54 -11.89
CA PHE A 97 -33.34 20.46 -13.12
C PHE A 97 -34.47 21.51 -13.24
N LYS A 98 -34.52 22.45 -12.27
CA LYS A 98 -35.49 23.58 -12.32
C LYS A 98 -35.12 24.53 -13.46
N SER A 99 -36.12 24.86 -14.28
CA SER A 99 -35.98 25.82 -15.40
C SER A 99 -37.20 26.74 -15.46
N SER A 100 -37.15 27.73 -16.37
CA SER A 100 -38.29 28.63 -16.61
C SER A 100 -39.53 27.89 -17.11
N THR A 101 -39.33 26.81 -17.86
CA THR A 101 -40.40 25.97 -18.42
C THR A 101 -40.82 24.84 -17.49
N ASN A 102 -39.92 24.36 -16.62
CA ASN A 102 -40.22 23.31 -15.64
C ASN A 102 -39.87 23.80 -14.21
N ARG A 103 -40.86 24.41 -13.55
CA ARG A 103 -40.68 24.95 -12.22
C ARG A 103 -40.74 23.90 -11.10
N SER A 104 -41.25 22.70 -11.42
CA SER A 104 -41.42 21.59 -10.46
C SER A 104 -40.88 20.28 -11.02
N PRO A 105 -39.56 20.16 -11.27
CA PRO A 105 -38.97 18.93 -11.77
C PRO A 105 -39.07 17.81 -10.75
N THR A 106 -39.38 16.61 -11.24
CA THR A 106 -39.33 15.35 -10.50
C THR A 106 -38.09 14.54 -10.84
N LYS A 107 -37.39 14.95 -11.91
CA LYS A 107 -36.18 14.26 -12.41
C LYS A 107 -35.04 14.40 -11.40
N THR A 108 -34.38 13.31 -11.12
CA THR A 108 -33.10 13.20 -10.40
C THR A 108 -32.13 12.37 -11.23
N THR A 109 -30.86 12.39 -10.89
CA THR A 109 -29.89 11.44 -11.41
C THR A 109 -29.43 10.51 -10.29
N GLU A 110 -29.20 9.27 -10.63
CA GLU A 110 -28.50 8.34 -9.74
C GLU A 110 -27.03 8.74 -9.63
N GLY A 111 -26.42 8.44 -8.49
CA GLY A 111 -24.99 8.58 -8.33
C GLY A 111 -24.24 7.58 -9.19
N LYS A 112 -22.96 7.86 -9.42
CA LYS A 112 -22.06 6.92 -10.11
C LYS A 112 -21.32 6.08 -9.09
N LEU A 113 -21.15 4.80 -9.39
CA LEU A 113 -20.34 3.91 -8.57
C LEU A 113 -18.86 4.35 -8.60
N GLY A 114 -18.19 4.21 -7.49
CA GLY A 114 -16.75 4.38 -7.40
C GLY A 114 -15.98 3.26 -8.11
N LEU A 115 -14.68 3.44 -8.24
CA LEU A 115 -13.80 2.45 -8.84
C LEU A 115 -13.51 1.33 -7.83
N THR A 116 -13.42 0.10 -8.35
CA THR A 116 -12.96 -1.07 -7.61
C THR A 116 -11.75 -1.65 -8.32
N LYS A 117 -10.72 -2.05 -7.57
CA LYS A 117 -9.50 -2.67 -8.11
C LYS A 117 -9.08 -3.87 -7.29
N ASN A 118 -8.55 -4.86 -7.98
CA ASN A 118 -7.87 -6.00 -7.38
C ASN A 118 -6.37 -5.75 -7.39
N LEU A 119 -5.75 -5.71 -6.21
CA LEU A 119 -4.35 -5.34 -6.07
C LEU A 119 -3.52 -6.50 -5.53
N LYS A 120 -2.30 -6.60 -6.03
CA LYS A 120 -1.22 -7.37 -5.42
C LYS A 120 -0.25 -6.40 -4.77
N LEU A 121 0.04 -6.61 -3.49
CA LEU A 121 1.04 -5.85 -2.75
C LEU A 121 2.29 -6.72 -2.61
N GLU A 122 3.40 -6.22 -3.09
CA GLU A 122 4.72 -6.83 -2.94
C GLU A 122 5.60 -5.92 -2.11
N LEU A 123 6.15 -6.44 -1.04
CA LEU A 123 7.08 -5.70 -0.20
C LEU A 123 8.51 -6.03 -0.65
N ARG A 124 9.19 -5.03 -1.19
CA ARG A 124 10.63 -5.08 -1.46
C ARG A 124 11.36 -4.67 -0.19
N LEU A 125 11.78 -5.66 0.58
CA LEU A 125 12.50 -5.42 1.81
C LEU A 125 13.96 -5.12 1.49
N LEU A 126 14.41 -3.90 1.83
CA LEU A 126 15.81 -3.65 2.11
C LEU A 126 16.08 -4.13 3.54
N ALA A 127 17.22 -4.75 3.78
CA ALA A 127 17.59 -5.14 5.13
C ALA A 127 18.10 -3.91 5.90
N ASP A 128 17.63 -3.75 7.14
CA ASP A 128 18.12 -2.70 8.05
C ASP A 128 19.53 -3.01 8.57
N VAL A 129 19.85 -4.32 8.66
CA VAL A 129 21.13 -4.82 9.16
C VAL A 129 21.67 -5.91 8.24
N GLY A 130 22.89 -5.72 7.74
CA GLY A 130 23.61 -6.72 6.95
C GLY A 130 24.68 -7.44 7.79
N LEU A 131 24.70 -8.78 7.75
CA LEU A 131 25.73 -9.58 8.38
C LEU A 131 26.91 -9.79 7.44
N LEU A 132 28.08 -9.36 7.85
CA LEU A 132 29.34 -9.56 7.16
C LEU A 132 30.22 -10.56 7.92
N GLY A 133 30.85 -11.47 7.24
CA GLY A 133 31.75 -12.45 7.86
C GLY A 133 32.24 -13.52 6.90
N LYS A 134 33.28 -14.25 7.31
CA LYS A 134 33.85 -15.35 6.53
C LYS A 134 32.79 -16.43 6.21
N PRO A 135 32.95 -17.18 5.11
CA PRO A 135 32.13 -18.36 4.86
C PRO A 135 32.13 -19.30 6.09
N ASN A 136 31.01 -19.91 6.39
CA ASN A 136 30.82 -20.82 7.52
C ASN A 136 31.06 -20.20 8.92
N ALA A 137 31.01 -18.87 9.05
CA ALA A 137 31.13 -18.18 10.35
C ALA A 137 29.81 -18.21 11.17
N GLY A 138 28.78 -18.92 10.71
CA GLY A 138 27.51 -19.04 11.41
C GLY A 138 26.52 -17.89 11.18
N LYS A 139 26.73 -17.03 10.15
CA LYS A 139 25.83 -15.90 9.85
C LYS A 139 24.37 -16.32 9.64
N SER A 140 24.15 -17.29 8.76
CA SER A 140 22.79 -17.78 8.46
C SER A 140 22.15 -18.44 9.69
N SER A 141 22.95 -19.15 10.51
CA SER A 141 22.47 -19.72 11.78
C SER A 141 22.09 -18.63 12.79
N LEU A 142 22.82 -17.50 12.79
CA LEU A 142 22.44 -16.35 13.61
C LEU A 142 21.12 -15.74 13.13
N VAL A 143 20.97 -15.51 11.83
CA VAL A 143 19.70 -14.99 11.27
C VAL A 143 18.53 -15.90 11.65
N GLU A 144 18.72 -17.22 11.55
CA GLU A 144 17.69 -18.20 11.91
C GLU A 144 17.36 -18.18 13.41
N ALA A 145 18.37 -18.02 14.25
CA ALA A 145 18.20 -18.03 15.72
C ALA A 145 17.51 -16.77 16.25
N VAL A 146 17.72 -15.60 15.62
CA VAL A 146 17.15 -14.31 16.08
C VAL A 146 15.87 -13.94 15.36
N SER A 147 15.52 -14.60 14.28
CA SER A 147 14.32 -14.29 13.50
C SER A 147 13.07 -14.80 14.18
N SER A 148 12.07 -13.94 14.29
CA SER A 148 10.73 -14.26 14.82
C SER A 148 9.92 -15.19 13.90
N ALA A 149 10.33 -15.31 12.64
CA ALA A 149 9.71 -16.18 11.64
C ALA A 149 10.81 -16.91 10.86
N LYS A 150 10.44 -18.00 10.16
CA LYS A 150 11.41 -18.70 9.28
C LYS A 150 11.99 -17.68 8.29
N PRO A 151 13.33 -17.57 8.20
CA PRO A 151 13.99 -16.69 7.24
C PRO A 151 13.48 -16.95 5.83
N LYS A 152 13.27 -15.88 5.08
CA LYS A 152 12.89 -15.96 3.67
C LYS A 152 14.10 -15.72 2.80
N ILE A 153 14.20 -16.48 1.73
CA ILE A 153 15.16 -16.23 0.67
C ILE A 153 14.57 -15.12 -0.20
N ALA A 154 15.30 -14.02 -0.38
CA ALA A 154 14.92 -12.93 -1.26
C ALA A 154 15.68 -13.00 -2.58
N ASP A 155 14.99 -12.71 -3.68
CA ASP A 155 15.56 -12.59 -5.01
C ASP A 155 15.83 -11.10 -5.27
N TYR A 156 17.09 -10.71 -5.26
CA TYR A 156 17.50 -9.36 -5.60
C TYR A 156 18.09 -9.35 -7.01
N GLU A 157 17.59 -8.47 -7.86
CA GLU A 157 18.01 -8.34 -9.27
C GLU A 157 19.51 -8.13 -9.46
N PHE A 158 20.25 -7.82 -8.38
CA PHE A 158 21.69 -7.50 -8.42
C PHE A 158 22.58 -8.56 -7.80
N THR A 159 22.05 -9.70 -7.36
CA THR A 159 22.83 -10.75 -6.71
C THR A 159 22.64 -12.09 -7.38
N THR A 160 23.76 -12.79 -7.66
CA THR A 160 23.74 -14.19 -8.06
C THR A 160 23.56 -15.15 -6.88
N LEU A 161 23.47 -14.61 -5.65
CA LEU A 161 23.36 -15.34 -4.39
C LEU A 161 22.15 -14.81 -3.65
N TYR A 162 21.25 -15.69 -3.26
CA TYR A 162 20.01 -15.35 -2.56
C TYR A 162 20.29 -15.11 -1.06
N PRO A 163 20.20 -13.87 -0.58
CA PRO A 163 20.37 -13.60 0.85
C PRO A 163 19.19 -14.14 1.67
N SER A 164 19.48 -14.62 2.86
CA SER A 164 18.45 -14.99 3.84
C SER A 164 18.05 -13.77 4.64
N LEU A 165 16.76 -13.44 4.62
CA LEU A 165 16.18 -12.35 5.38
C LEU A 165 15.47 -12.89 6.63
N GLY A 166 15.80 -12.34 7.79
CA GLY A 166 15.11 -12.59 9.05
C GLY A 166 14.47 -11.32 9.59
N VAL A 167 13.28 -11.43 10.17
CA VAL A 167 12.63 -10.32 10.90
C VAL A 167 12.89 -10.52 12.38
N VAL A 168 13.44 -9.52 13.03
CA VAL A 168 13.75 -9.54 14.48
C VAL A 168 12.80 -8.58 15.17
N ASP A 169 11.92 -9.10 16.03
CA ASP A 169 11.05 -8.31 16.87
C ASP A 169 11.77 -8.00 18.20
N TYR A 170 12.05 -6.74 18.45
CA TYR A 170 12.68 -6.30 19.71
C TYR A 170 11.70 -5.62 20.67
N SER A 171 10.49 -5.33 20.20
CA SER A 171 9.39 -4.77 20.98
C SER A 171 8.05 -5.17 20.34
N PRO A 172 6.93 -5.15 21.07
CA PRO A 172 5.62 -5.53 20.55
C PRO A 172 5.16 -4.77 19.29
N LEU A 173 5.74 -3.59 19.03
CA LEU A 173 5.39 -2.71 17.92
C LEU A 173 6.58 -2.35 17.03
N SER A 174 7.76 -2.96 17.24
CA SER A 174 8.97 -2.59 16.53
C SER A 174 9.78 -3.82 16.15
N SER A 175 10.11 -3.93 14.87
CA SER A 175 10.95 -4.97 14.31
C SER A 175 11.94 -4.38 13.32
N PHE A 176 13.03 -5.08 13.06
CA PHE A 176 13.98 -4.76 12.00
C PHE A 176 14.27 -5.99 11.16
N VAL A 177 14.73 -5.77 9.94
CA VAL A 177 15.08 -6.84 9.00
C VAL A 177 16.60 -7.03 9.00
N ILE A 178 17.02 -8.25 9.29
CA ILE A 178 18.42 -8.66 9.22
C ILE A 178 18.64 -9.54 7.98
N SER A 179 19.73 -9.29 7.26
CA SER A 179 20.13 -10.06 6.08
C SER A 179 21.47 -10.73 6.26
N ASP A 180 21.57 -12.00 5.92
CA ASP A 180 22.87 -12.62 5.61
C ASP A 180 23.19 -12.30 4.15
N ILE A 181 24.26 -11.52 3.92
CA ILE A 181 24.72 -11.16 2.59
C ILE A 181 25.86 -12.12 2.20
N PRO A 182 25.56 -13.24 1.50
CA PRO A 182 26.56 -14.20 1.09
C PRO A 182 27.50 -13.59 0.02
N GLY A 183 28.77 -13.85 0.12
CA GLY A 183 29.73 -13.56 -0.96
C GLY A 183 30.42 -12.20 -0.97
N LEU A 184 30.13 -11.28 -0.03
CA LEU A 184 30.83 -9.98 0.03
C LEU A 184 32.33 -10.10 0.36
N ILE A 185 32.82 -11.24 0.85
CA ILE A 185 34.22 -11.39 1.29
C ILE A 185 35.07 -12.23 0.32
N SER A 186 34.50 -13.09 -0.51
CA SER A 186 35.28 -13.99 -1.38
C SER A 186 35.86 -13.33 -2.64
N GLY A 187 35.59 -12.04 -2.90
CA GLY A 187 36.10 -11.33 -4.09
C GLY A 187 36.63 -9.93 -3.84
N ALA A 188 36.43 -9.37 -2.63
CA ALA A 188 36.80 -7.99 -2.31
C ALA A 188 38.32 -7.72 -2.43
N SER A 189 39.18 -8.75 -2.29
CA SER A 189 40.63 -8.62 -2.44
C SER A 189 41.12 -8.60 -3.91
N LYS A 190 40.24 -8.84 -4.88
CA LYS A 190 40.59 -8.87 -6.32
C LYS A 190 39.99 -7.74 -7.14
N GLY A 191 39.45 -6.67 -6.50
CA GLY A 191 38.96 -5.47 -7.19
C GLY A 191 37.69 -5.67 -8.04
N VAL A 192 37.05 -6.81 -7.97
CA VAL A 192 35.76 -7.05 -8.60
C VAL A 192 34.66 -6.73 -7.59
N GLY A 193 34.34 -5.42 -7.51
CA GLY A 193 33.54 -4.87 -6.45
C GLY A 193 32.04 -5.03 -6.66
N LEU A 194 31.44 -6.07 -6.11
CA LEU A 194 30.01 -6.07 -5.79
C LEU A 194 29.75 -5.38 -4.43
N GLY A 195 30.77 -5.23 -3.58
CA GLY A 195 30.64 -4.64 -2.23
C GLY A 195 30.35 -3.13 -2.18
N ILE A 196 30.63 -2.38 -3.24
CA ILE A 196 30.41 -0.92 -3.30
C ILE A 196 29.01 -0.58 -3.84
N GLN A 197 28.32 -1.50 -4.48
CA GLN A 197 26.95 -1.30 -4.97
C GLN A 197 25.88 -1.61 -3.91
N PHE A 198 26.29 -2.15 -2.76
CA PHE A 198 25.40 -2.52 -1.66
C PHE A 198 25.46 -1.56 -0.46
N LEU A 199 26.33 -0.58 -0.48
CA LEU A 199 26.45 0.51 0.49
C LEU A 199 26.08 1.84 -0.19
#